data_2af68c158805941cdf1d1b4838f6a87e
#
_entry.id   2af68c158805941cdf1d1b4838f6a87e
#
_cell.length_a   1.000
_cell.length_b   1.000
_cell.length_c   1.000
_cell.angle_alpha   90.00
_cell.angle_beta   90.00
_cell.angle_gamma   90.00
#
_symmetry.space_group_name_H-M   'P 1'
#
loop_
_entity.id
_entity.type
_entity.pdbx_description
1 polymer ?
#
loop_
_entity_poly.entity_id
_entity_poly.type
_entity_poly.pdbx_seq_one_letter_code
_entity_poly.pdbx_strand_id
1 'polypeptide(L)'
;KDLISEGLIILSCDDENYDKKTGILNIDSLNIGESKIINIKTLVNKTGTFINEASVSGNEYDWNLKNNNDSASLNVNPSADLAIEMGVNDTTPNFNSLVKWTLNVTNNGPDKATDVVVCDLLSKDLIYLSSTGNYDVKSELWNIGTLERGKSVSIDIVTLVNKTGKITNDASVSGREYDWNLSNNYDNQSIDVEVCADLAIEKLVNDTNPKFNSLVEWTLRVTNNGPDTATGVVVCDILPEGLISIDKSCNGRWNVGKLINNQTKELTIICLVNKTGKLVNIADIAGNEYDCNLTNNIVNKSIEVAQSADLFVKKYVNNTSPDFGEIIKWSVVVSNNGPDIATNVQVNDLLDDGLIFVKSSSTKGNYDVKSGIWTIDSLAPETDETLNIYCKVNKIGKILNFG
;
A
#
# COMPACT_ATOMS: atom_id res chain seq x y z
N LYS A 1 -73.33 29.55 0.90
CA LYS A 1 -71.93 29.95 0.84
C LYS A 1 -71.13 28.90 1.59
N ASP A 2 -70.06 28.43 0.93
CA ASP A 2 -69.08 27.48 1.56
C ASP A 2 -67.68 27.93 1.12
N LEU A 3 -67.01 28.66 1.98
CA LEU A 3 -65.67 29.14 1.70
C LEU A 3 -64.65 28.15 2.25
N ILE A 4 -64.00 27.42 1.37
CA ILE A 4 -63.02 26.39 1.72
C ILE A 4 -61.91 26.99 2.55
N SER A 5 -61.53 26.32 3.66
CA SER A 5 -60.50 26.74 4.58
C SER A 5 -59.12 26.84 3.91
N GLU A 6 -58.29 27.81 4.37
CA GLU A 6 -56.91 27.93 3.96
C GLU A 6 -56.15 26.61 4.29
N GLY A 7 -55.47 26.03 3.30
CA GLY A 7 -54.80 24.73 3.43
C GLY A 7 -55.53 23.59 2.69
N LEU A 8 -56.72 23.88 2.15
CA LEU A 8 -57.42 22.99 1.23
C LEU A 8 -57.49 23.68 -0.16
N ILE A 9 -56.98 23.04 -1.17
CA ILE A 9 -56.94 23.57 -2.56
C ILE A 9 -58.07 22.87 -3.34
N ILE A 10 -59.02 23.69 -3.88
CA ILE A 10 -60.11 23.14 -4.69
C ILE A 10 -59.57 22.59 -6.01
N LEU A 11 -59.79 21.28 -6.21
CA LEU A 11 -59.42 20.62 -7.47
C LEU A 11 -60.59 20.67 -8.46
N SER A 12 -61.81 20.33 -7.99
CA SER A 12 -63.04 20.31 -8.82
C SER A 12 -64.30 20.54 -7.97
N CYS A 13 -65.31 21.03 -8.62
CA CYS A 13 -66.69 21.08 -8.13
C CYS A 13 -67.58 20.54 -9.24
N ASP A 14 -68.63 19.80 -8.89
CA ASP A 14 -69.57 19.19 -9.84
C ASP A 14 -70.69 20.15 -10.28
N ASP A 15 -70.74 21.37 -9.71
CA ASP A 15 -71.69 22.43 -10.10
C ASP A 15 -70.89 23.64 -10.65
N GLU A 16 -71.19 24.03 -11.87
CA GLU A 16 -70.52 25.15 -12.57
C GLU A 16 -70.93 26.55 -12.04
N ASN A 17 -72.06 26.65 -11.29
CA ASN A 17 -72.52 27.89 -10.65
C ASN A 17 -71.80 28.16 -9.31
N TYR A 18 -70.94 27.25 -8.88
CA TYR A 18 -70.13 27.50 -7.70
C TYR A 18 -68.88 28.35 -8.03
N ASP A 19 -68.87 29.56 -7.46
CA ASP A 19 -67.72 30.44 -7.56
C ASP A 19 -66.65 30.05 -6.54
N LYS A 20 -65.56 29.47 -6.99
CA LYS A 20 -64.45 29.03 -6.19
C LYS A 20 -63.71 30.13 -5.40
N LYS A 21 -63.83 31.40 -5.83
CA LYS A 21 -63.21 32.58 -5.16
C LYS A 21 -64.04 33.09 -4.01
N THR A 22 -65.35 33.13 -4.17
CA THR A 22 -66.25 33.68 -3.16
C THR A 22 -66.88 32.59 -2.27
N GLY A 23 -66.77 31.32 -2.71
CA GLY A 23 -67.43 30.19 -2.06
C GLY A 23 -68.98 30.25 -2.18
N ILE A 24 -69.50 30.97 -3.17
CA ILE A 24 -70.95 31.13 -3.37
C ILE A 24 -71.45 30.22 -4.44
N LEU A 25 -72.48 29.44 -4.14
CA LEU A 25 -73.32 28.73 -5.09
C LEU A 25 -74.63 29.49 -5.17
N ASN A 26 -75.03 29.96 -6.34
CA ASN A 26 -76.33 30.57 -6.58
C ASN A 26 -77.29 29.47 -7.01
N ILE A 27 -78.41 29.34 -6.25
CA ILE A 27 -79.49 28.41 -6.50
C ILE A 27 -80.73 29.26 -6.71
N ASP A 28 -81.29 29.25 -7.95
CA ASP A 28 -82.39 30.12 -8.34
C ASP A 28 -83.63 29.92 -7.48
N SER A 29 -84.02 28.66 -7.20
CA SER A 29 -85.16 28.36 -6.33
C SER A 29 -85.03 26.91 -5.81
N LEU A 30 -85.63 26.67 -4.64
CA LEU A 30 -85.83 25.37 -4.03
C LEU A 30 -87.33 25.20 -3.68
N ASN A 31 -87.96 24.15 -4.15
CA ASN A 31 -89.35 23.82 -3.81
C ASN A 31 -89.41 23.15 -2.40
N ILE A 32 -90.61 23.15 -1.83
CA ILE A 32 -90.82 22.50 -0.52
C ILE A 32 -90.36 21.03 -0.58
N GLY A 33 -89.43 20.65 0.28
CA GLY A 33 -88.88 19.27 0.34
C GLY A 33 -87.80 18.97 -0.67
N GLU A 34 -87.37 19.94 -1.50
CA GLU A 34 -86.25 19.81 -2.43
C GLU A 34 -84.92 20.05 -1.75
N SER A 35 -83.90 19.35 -2.18
CA SER A 35 -82.52 19.52 -1.71
C SER A 35 -81.57 19.63 -2.91
N LYS A 36 -80.55 20.46 -2.78
CA LYS A 36 -79.45 20.60 -3.71
C LYS A 36 -78.15 20.11 -3.03
N ILE A 37 -77.47 19.20 -3.69
CA ILE A 37 -76.16 18.68 -3.24
C ILE A 37 -75.09 19.10 -4.22
N ILE A 38 -73.93 19.55 -3.73
CA ILE A 38 -72.76 19.78 -4.53
C ILE A 38 -71.57 19.01 -3.90
N ASN A 39 -70.68 18.51 -4.75
CA ASN A 39 -69.44 17.86 -4.32
C ASN A 39 -68.25 18.71 -4.68
N ILE A 40 -67.50 19.10 -3.68
CA ILE A 40 -66.24 19.86 -3.86
C ILE A 40 -65.05 18.94 -3.48
N LYS A 41 -64.21 18.67 -4.45
CA LYS A 41 -63.00 17.88 -4.23
C LYS A 41 -61.84 18.78 -3.95
N THR A 42 -61.16 18.57 -2.80
CA THR A 42 -60.04 19.38 -2.40
C THR A 42 -58.77 18.54 -2.20
N LEU A 43 -57.60 19.16 -2.41
CA LEU A 43 -56.30 18.65 -2.02
C LEU A 43 -55.91 19.22 -0.68
N VAL A 44 -55.49 18.41 0.24
CA VAL A 44 -54.91 18.82 1.54
C VAL A 44 -53.51 19.32 1.33
N ASN A 45 -53.22 20.60 1.59
CA ASN A 45 -51.93 21.25 1.36
C ASN A 45 -51.24 21.76 2.64
N LYS A 46 -51.86 21.59 3.79
CA LYS A 46 -51.32 21.92 5.11
C LYS A 46 -51.75 20.88 6.14
N THR A 47 -51.01 20.73 7.20
CA THR A 47 -51.34 19.94 8.36
C THR A 47 -52.08 20.75 9.42
N GLY A 48 -52.75 20.09 10.37
CA GLY A 48 -53.53 20.69 11.43
C GLY A 48 -55.04 20.49 11.28
N THR A 49 -55.83 21.24 12.04
CA THR A 49 -57.28 21.12 12.05
C THR A 49 -57.88 22.18 11.11
N PHE A 50 -58.65 21.72 10.14
CA PHE A 50 -59.43 22.59 9.24
C PHE A 50 -60.88 22.46 9.55
N ILE A 51 -61.56 23.59 9.74
CA ILE A 51 -63.03 23.65 9.91
C ILE A 51 -63.57 24.28 8.64
N ASN A 52 -64.43 23.57 7.93
CA ASN A 52 -65.14 24.08 6.80
C ASN A 52 -66.59 24.43 7.23
N GLU A 53 -66.99 25.66 6.96
CA GLU A 53 -68.30 26.18 7.36
C GLU A 53 -69.13 26.56 6.14
N ALA A 54 -70.35 26.05 6.09
CA ALA A 54 -71.30 26.42 5.05
C ALA A 54 -72.47 27.18 5.65
N SER A 55 -72.97 28.14 4.83
CA SER A 55 -74.15 28.91 5.21
C SER A 55 -75.09 29.06 4.05
N VAL A 56 -76.37 29.14 4.29
CA VAL A 56 -77.43 29.35 3.32
C VAL A 56 -78.26 30.57 3.68
N SER A 57 -78.76 31.34 2.67
CA SER A 57 -79.75 32.42 2.84
C SER A 57 -80.61 32.50 1.58
N GLY A 58 -81.80 32.99 1.75
CA GLY A 58 -82.77 33.24 0.67
C GLY A 58 -83.39 34.63 0.76
N ASN A 59 -84.29 34.94 -0.15
CA ASN A 59 -85.00 36.19 -0.20
C ASN A 59 -86.24 36.21 0.71
N GLU A 60 -86.81 35.05 0.96
CA GLU A 60 -88.03 34.88 1.79
C GLU A 60 -87.63 34.91 3.28
N TYR A 61 -88.62 35.27 4.11
CA TYR A 61 -88.40 35.26 5.56
C TYR A 61 -88.17 33.85 6.09
N ASP A 62 -87.00 33.65 6.61
CA ASP A 62 -86.63 32.39 7.27
C ASP A 62 -86.82 32.50 8.76
N TRP A 63 -87.82 31.76 9.29
CA TRP A 63 -88.21 31.78 10.71
C TRP A 63 -87.25 31.05 11.63
N ASN A 64 -86.30 30.21 11.05
CA ASN A 64 -85.41 29.41 11.83
C ASN A 64 -83.95 29.50 11.36
N LEU A 65 -83.32 30.61 11.60
CA LEU A 65 -81.94 30.87 11.20
C LEU A 65 -80.90 29.95 11.90
N LYS A 66 -81.30 29.12 12.87
CA LYS A 66 -80.34 28.23 13.55
C LYS A 66 -79.86 27.02 12.75
N ASN A 67 -80.53 26.65 11.69
CA ASN A 67 -80.24 25.59 10.79
C ASN A 67 -79.63 26.09 9.45
N ASN A 68 -79.30 27.39 9.37
CA ASN A 68 -78.74 28.01 8.16
C ASN A 68 -77.22 27.89 8.09
N ASN A 69 -76.58 27.39 9.10
CA ASN A 69 -75.14 27.18 9.18
C ASN A 69 -74.83 25.78 9.64
N ASP A 70 -73.84 25.15 9.06
CA ASP A 70 -73.26 23.91 9.52
C ASP A 70 -71.76 23.87 9.26
N SER A 71 -71.04 23.02 9.96
CA SER A 71 -69.58 22.91 9.83
C SER A 71 -69.11 21.46 9.95
N ALA A 72 -68.05 21.17 9.26
CA ALA A 72 -67.36 19.88 9.36
C ALA A 72 -65.86 20.14 9.61
N SER A 73 -65.25 19.31 10.39
CA SER A 73 -63.81 19.41 10.65
C SER A 73 -63.02 18.24 10.10
N LEU A 74 -61.81 18.55 9.63
CA LEU A 74 -60.81 17.63 9.17
C LEU A 74 -59.55 17.83 9.99
N ASN A 75 -59.00 16.75 10.59
CA ASN A 75 -57.72 16.78 11.26
C ASN A 75 -56.68 16.06 10.47
N VAL A 76 -55.63 16.79 10.03
CA VAL A 76 -54.51 16.28 9.25
C VAL A 76 -53.29 16.16 10.17
N ASN A 77 -52.82 14.93 10.32
CA ASN A 77 -51.67 14.67 11.17
C ASN A 77 -50.39 15.38 10.64
N PRO A 78 -49.43 15.70 11.53
CA PRO A 78 -48.14 16.24 11.13
C PRO A 78 -47.45 15.32 10.10
N SER A 79 -46.79 15.93 9.12
CA SER A 79 -46.11 15.24 7.99
C SER A 79 -44.74 15.87 7.75
N ALA A 80 -43.78 15.01 7.50
CA ALA A 80 -42.43 15.39 7.11
C ALA A 80 -42.16 14.96 5.65
N ASP A 81 -41.02 15.37 5.11
CA ASP A 81 -40.43 14.93 3.87
C ASP A 81 -38.91 14.96 4.06
N LEU A 82 -38.39 13.85 4.55
CA LEU A 82 -36.98 13.67 4.85
C LEU A 82 -36.23 13.25 3.61
N ALA A 83 -35.27 14.03 3.17
CA ALA A 83 -34.39 13.70 2.07
C ALA A 83 -32.97 13.49 2.58
N ILE A 84 -32.27 12.52 2.02
CA ILE A 84 -30.86 12.29 2.26
C ILE A 84 -30.05 12.39 0.95
N GLU A 85 -28.89 13.05 1.03
CA GLU A 85 -27.90 13.12 -0.04
C GLU A 85 -26.57 12.64 0.49
N MET A 86 -25.89 11.77 -0.28
CA MET A 86 -24.54 11.27 0.04
C MET A 86 -23.53 11.82 -0.94
N GLY A 87 -22.43 12.34 -0.42
CA GLY A 87 -21.26 12.74 -1.20
C GLY A 87 -20.00 12.01 -0.77
N VAL A 88 -19.01 11.89 -1.65
CA VAL A 88 -17.69 11.38 -1.37
C VAL A 88 -16.64 12.32 -1.92
N ASN A 89 -15.55 12.54 -1.18
CA ASN A 89 -14.51 13.49 -1.58
C ASN A 89 -13.61 12.98 -2.72
N ASP A 90 -13.50 11.66 -2.91
CA ASP A 90 -12.70 11.02 -3.95
C ASP A 90 -13.43 9.76 -4.43
N THR A 91 -13.70 9.66 -5.72
CA THR A 91 -14.39 8.53 -6.35
C THR A 91 -13.43 7.43 -6.86
N THR A 92 -12.12 7.73 -6.92
CA THR A 92 -11.07 6.82 -7.38
C THR A 92 -9.86 6.80 -6.44
N PRO A 93 -10.09 6.53 -5.15
CA PRO A 93 -9.02 6.56 -4.15
C PRO A 93 -8.07 5.38 -4.33
N ASN A 94 -6.84 5.54 -3.84
CA ASN A 94 -5.89 4.45 -3.76
C ASN A 94 -6.26 3.48 -2.62
N PHE A 95 -5.84 2.21 -2.76
CA PHE A 95 -5.85 1.28 -1.63
C PHE A 95 -5.08 1.86 -0.43
N ASN A 96 -5.59 1.63 0.78
CA ASN A 96 -5.03 2.13 2.04
C ASN A 96 -5.00 3.67 2.15
N SER A 97 -5.82 4.40 1.37
CA SER A 97 -6.01 5.85 1.50
C SER A 97 -7.26 6.18 2.31
N LEU A 98 -7.36 7.44 2.73
CA LEU A 98 -8.51 7.95 3.48
C LEU A 98 -9.57 8.49 2.53
N VAL A 99 -10.82 8.12 2.78
CA VAL A 99 -11.99 8.63 2.07
C VAL A 99 -12.96 9.23 3.06
N LYS A 100 -13.52 10.39 2.70
CA LYS A 100 -14.51 11.11 3.49
C LYS A 100 -15.88 11.06 2.79
N TRP A 101 -16.84 10.49 3.48
CA TRP A 101 -18.24 10.46 3.11
C TRP A 101 -18.98 11.58 3.82
N THR A 102 -19.84 12.31 3.10
CA THR A 102 -20.67 13.38 3.67
C THR A 102 -22.13 13.01 3.49
N LEU A 103 -22.87 12.86 4.58
CA LEU A 103 -24.31 12.65 4.59
C LEU A 103 -24.99 13.98 4.93
N ASN A 104 -25.93 14.41 4.10
CA ASN A 104 -26.72 15.60 4.31
C ASN A 104 -28.21 15.26 4.35
N VAL A 105 -28.87 15.53 5.48
CA VAL A 105 -30.29 15.25 5.68
C VAL A 105 -31.05 16.58 5.72
N THR A 106 -32.12 16.65 4.94
CA THR A 106 -33.00 17.84 4.85
C THR A 106 -34.44 17.46 5.11
N ASN A 107 -35.16 18.27 5.87
CA ASN A 107 -36.62 18.16 6.03
C ASN A 107 -37.31 19.15 5.09
N ASN A 108 -37.83 18.69 3.96
CA ASN A 108 -38.61 19.47 2.98
C ASN A 108 -40.10 19.54 3.30
N GLY A 109 -40.51 18.84 4.35
CA GLY A 109 -41.92 18.70 4.71
C GLY A 109 -42.55 19.95 5.33
N PRO A 110 -43.88 19.96 5.49
CA PRO A 110 -44.62 21.10 6.09
C PRO A 110 -44.35 21.25 7.57
N ASP A 111 -44.02 20.16 8.28
CA ASP A 111 -43.83 20.18 9.75
C ASP A 111 -42.41 19.75 10.12
N LYS A 112 -42.08 19.91 11.41
CA LYS A 112 -40.83 19.35 11.97
C LYS A 112 -40.88 17.83 11.95
N ALA A 113 -39.77 17.20 11.73
CA ALA A 113 -39.58 15.78 11.89
C ALA A 113 -38.94 15.48 13.27
N THR A 114 -39.46 14.43 13.95
CA THR A 114 -38.93 13.96 15.23
C THR A 114 -38.43 12.52 15.14
N ASP A 115 -37.60 12.11 16.10
CA ASP A 115 -36.95 10.80 16.09
C ASP A 115 -36.25 10.50 14.79
N VAL A 116 -35.64 11.54 14.16
CA VAL A 116 -34.93 11.42 12.92
C VAL A 116 -33.63 10.64 13.10
N VAL A 117 -33.49 9.56 12.34
CA VAL A 117 -32.32 8.70 12.37
C VAL A 117 -31.88 8.35 10.94
N VAL A 118 -30.57 8.32 10.72
CA VAL A 118 -29.95 7.80 9.52
C VAL A 118 -29.33 6.44 9.84
N CYS A 119 -29.59 5.45 8.97
CA CYS A 119 -28.87 4.20 8.91
C CYS A 119 -27.88 4.29 7.74
N ASP A 120 -26.59 4.22 8.03
CA ASP A 120 -25.51 4.29 7.04
C ASP A 120 -24.75 2.93 7.05
N LEU A 121 -25.06 2.08 6.07
CA LEU A 121 -24.53 0.73 5.95
C LEU A 121 -23.12 0.78 5.33
N LEU A 122 -22.13 1.12 6.17
CA LEU A 122 -20.73 1.14 5.76
C LEU A 122 -20.31 -0.22 5.23
N SER A 123 -19.76 -0.24 4.01
CA SER A 123 -19.18 -1.46 3.45
C SER A 123 -18.12 -2.04 4.38
N LYS A 124 -18.11 -3.37 4.58
CA LYS A 124 -17.03 -4.09 5.30
C LYS A 124 -15.64 -3.90 4.71
N ASP A 125 -15.57 -3.41 3.47
CA ASP A 125 -14.36 -3.12 2.72
C ASP A 125 -13.78 -1.72 3.07
N LEU A 126 -14.48 -0.99 4.00
CA LEU A 126 -14.08 0.28 4.57
C LEU A 126 -13.85 0.12 6.07
N ILE A 127 -12.78 0.70 6.60
CA ILE A 127 -12.50 0.73 8.04
C ILE A 127 -12.88 2.11 8.56
N TYR A 128 -13.89 2.19 9.44
CA TYR A 128 -14.27 3.44 10.11
C TYR A 128 -13.13 3.97 10.98
N LEU A 129 -12.86 5.28 10.89
CA LEU A 129 -11.85 5.96 11.69
C LEU A 129 -12.43 7.05 12.60
N SER A 130 -13.28 7.91 12.05
CA SER A 130 -13.86 9.02 12.80
C SER A 130 -15.09 9.60 12.12
N SER A 131 -15.88 10.39 12.86
CA SER A 131 -16.98 11.20 12.33
C SER A 131 -17.07 12.55 13.05
N THR A 132 -17.72 13.53 12.41
CA THR A 132 -17.91 14.88 12.97
C THR A 132 -19.10 14.99 13.91
N GLY A 133 -19.95 13.94 14.01
CA GLY A 133 -21.17 13.93 14.85
C GLY A 133 -21.34 12.63 15.62
N ASN A 134 -22.51 12.45 16.21
CA ASN A 134 -22.86 11.29 17.05
C ASN A 134 -23.22 10.06 16.20
N TYR A 135 -22.28 9.56 15.42
CA TYR A 135 -22.41 8.31 14.67
C TYR A 135 -21.97 7.13 15.53
N ASP A 136 -22.84 6.16 15.71
CA ASP A 136 -22.52 4.90 16.39
C ASP A 136 -22.15 3.83 15.35
N VAL A 137 -20.87 3.55 15.21
CA VAL A 137 -20.32 2.57 14.25
C VAL A 137 -20.80 1.14 14.49
N LYS A 138 -21.25 0.80 15.72
CA LYS A 138 -21.72 -0.57 16.02
C LYS A 138 -23.13 -0.83 15.55
N SER A 139 -23.98 0.18 15.66
CA SER A 139 -25.36 0.12 15.19
C SER A 139 -25.52 0.69 13.79
N GLU A 140 -24.46 1.36 13.26
CA GLU A 140 -24.47 2.06 11.95
C GLU A 140 -25.52 3.17 11.89
N LEU A 141 -25.80 3.80 13.05
CA LEU A 141 -26.83 4.81 13.19
C LEU A 141 -26.26 6.19 13.51
N TRP A 142 -26.78 7.19 12.81
CA TRP A 142 -26.62 8.59 13.17
C TRP A 142 -27.95 9.16 13.69
N ASN A 143 -28.03 9.42 14.99
CA ASN A 143 -29.20 9.98 15.63
C ASN A 143 -29.21 11.51 15.54
N ILE A 144 -30.12 12.05 14.74
CA ILE A 144 -30.34 13.48 14.55
C ILE A 144 -31.33 14.04 15.60
N GLY A 145 -32.36 13.26 15.91
CA GLY A 145 -33.42 13.64 16.86
C GLY A 145 -34.49 14.48 16.20
N THR A 146 -34.49 15.81 16.38
CA THR A 146 -35.51 16.70 15.78
C THR A 146 -34.89 17.53 14.66
N LEU A 147 -35.54 17.57 13.50
CA LEU A 147 -35.18 18.39 12.36
C LEU A 147 -36.34 19.31 11.96
N GLU A 148 -36.16 20.60 12.18
CA GLU A 148 -37.15 21.62 11.84
C GLU A 148 -37.42 21.70 10.35
N ARG A 149 -38.61 22.15 9.97
CA ARG A 149 -39.01 22.41 8.58
C ARG A 149 -37.97 23.23 7.84
N GLY A 150 -37.57 22.81 6.66
CA GLY A 150 -36.64 23.52 5.77
C GLY A 150 -35.20 23.57 6.32
N LYS A 151 -34.87 22.78 7.34
CA LYS A 151 -33.53 22.69 7.89
C LYS A 151 -32.81 21.48 7.37
N SER A 152 -31.48 21.61 7.28
CA SER A 152 -30.57 20.54 6.93
C SER A 152 -29.52 20.38 8.01
N VAL A 153 -29.02 19.17 8.14
CA VAL A 153 -27.88 18.81 9.00
C VAL A 153 -27.00 17.81 8.29
N SER A 154 -25.68 17.90 8.50
CA SER A 154 -24.72 17.03 7.85
C SER A 154 -23.75 16.40 8.83
N ILE A 155 -23.19 15.26 8.44
CA ILE A 155 -22.10 14.56 9.12
C ILE A 155 -21.05 14.16 8.09
N ASP A 156 -19.77 14.28 8.47
CA ASP A 156 -18.65 13.69 7.74
C ASP A 156 -18.21 12.41 8.45
N ILE A 157 -18.02 11.33 7.68
CA ILE A 157 -17.51 10.03 8.13
C ILE A 157 -16.23 9.76 7.37
N VAL A 158 -15.13 9.53 8.09
CA VAL A 158 -13.81 9.22 7.52
C VAL A 158 -13.54 7.73 7.65
N THR A 159 -13.21 7.12 6.54
CA THR A 159 -12.89 5.69 6.43
C THR A 159 -11.54 5.48 5.76
N LEU A 160 -10.90 4.34 6.06
CA LEU A 160 -9.73 3.82 5.35
C LEU A 160 -10.19 2.79 4.33
N VAL A 161 -9.73 2.91 3.10
CA VAL A 161 -9.99 1.94 2.01
C VAL A 161 -9.19 0.66 2.26
N ASN A 162 -9.87 -0.45 2.47
CA ASN A 162 -9.25 -1.74 2.84
C ASN A 162 -9.42 -2.84 1.78
N LYS A 163 -9.90 -2.47 0.59
CA LYS A 163 -10.05 -3.39 -0.54
C LYS A 163 -10.04 -2.63 -1.86
N THR A 164 -9.66 -3.31 -2.93
CA THR A 164 -9.70 -2.82 -4.31
C THR A 164 -11.00 -3.18 -5.00
N GLY A 165 -11.27 -2.53 -6.15
CA GLY A 165 -12.51 -2.65 -6.91
C GLY A 165 -13.60 -1.68 -6.46
N LYS A 166 -14.82 -1.92 -6.92
CA LYS A 166 -15.96 -1.04 -6.62
C LYS A 166 -16.48 -1.28 -5.20
N ILE A 167 -16.49 -0.22 -4.40
CA ILE A 167 -17.04 -0.20 -3.03
C ILE A 167 -18.19 0.79 -3.01
N THR A 168 -19.36 0.37 -2.53
CA THR A 168 -20.56 1.20 -2.41
C THR A 168 -20.88 1.42 -0.95
N ASN A 169 -21.25 2.64 -0.60
CA ASN A 169 -21.84 3.01 0.68
C ASN A 169 -23.30 3.40 0.47
N ASP A 170 -24.20 2.93 1.34
CA ASP A 170 -25.64 3.09 1.25
C ASP A 170 -26.17 3.74 2.53
N ALA A 171 -27.01 4.76 2.39
CA ALA A 171 -27.63 5.40 3.55
C ALA A 171 -29.13 5.63 3.35
N SER A 172 -29.88 5.55 4.45
CA SER A 172 -31.29 5.83 4.48
C SER A 172 -31.66 6.66 5.71
N VAL A 173 -32.66 7.53 5.57
CA VAL A 173 -33.18 8.37 6.65
C VAL A 173 -34.65 7.99 6.97
N SER A 174 -35.03 8.06 8.23
CA SER A 174 -36.41 7.88 8.70
C SER A 174 -36.70 8.80 9.88
N GLY A 175 -38.00 9.06 10.12
CA GLY A 175 -38.47 9.84 11.25
C GLY A 175 -39.84 9.29 11.74
N ARG A 176 -40.44 9.96 12.72
CA ARG A 176 -41.71 9.54 13.31
C ARG A 176 -42.90 9.99 12.51
N GLU A 177 -42.88 11.18 11.94
CA GLU A 177 -43.97 11.77 11.19
C GLU A 177 -44.16 11.04 9.86
N TYR A 178 -45.38 11.06 9.33
CA TYR A 178 -45.65 10.51 7.99
C TYR A 178 -44.80 11.24 6.92
N ASP A 179 -44.00 10.49 6.25
CA ASP A 179 -43.22 10.96 5.10
C ASP A 179 -43.94 10.55 3.80
N TRP A 180 -44.37 11.55 3.04
CA TRP A 180 -45.18 11.33 1.84
C TRP A 180 -44.32 11.02 0.59
N ASN A 181 -42.98 11.22 0.68
CA ASN A 181 -42.05 11.05 -0.46
C ASN A 181 -40.84 10.16 -0.10
N LEU A 182 -41.10 8.90 0.13
CA LEU A 182 -40.05 7.93 0.49
C LEU A 182 -38.98 7.72 -0.59
N SER A 183 -39.13 8.28 -1.80
CA SER A 183 -38.17 8.12 -2.90
C SER A 183 -36.87 8.87 -2.70
N ASN A 184 -36.84 9.88 -1.81
CA ASN A 184 -35.66 10.68 -1.46
C ASN A 184 -35.06 10.34 -0.09
N ASN A 185 -35.60 9.28 0.56
CA ASN A 185 -35.10 8.84 1.87
C ASN A 185 -33.91 7.90 1.80
N TYR A 186 -33.41 7.62 0.62
CA TYR A 186 -32.28 6.71 0.38
C TYR A 186 -31.35 7.33 -0.65
N ASP A 187 -30.06 7.21 -0.42
CA ASP A 187 -29.01 7.54 -1.36
C ASP A 187 -27.81 6.63 -1.20
N ASN A 188 -27.00 6.50 -2.25
CA ASN A 188 -25.77 5.74 -2.22
C ASN A 188 -24.68 6.42 -3.04
N GLN A 189 -23.46 6.10 -2.71
CA GLN A 189 -22.30 6.56 -3.46
C GLN A 189 -21.27 5.43 -3.59
N SER A 190 -20.54 5.40 -4.69
CA SER A 190 -19.54 4.39 -4.96
C SER A 190 -18.18 5.02 -5.21
N ILE A 191 -17.13 4.31 -4.78
CA ILE A 191 -15.74 4.56 -5.15
C ILE A 191 -15.23 3.36 -5.97
N ASP A 192 -14.28 3.61 -6.87
CA ASP A 192 -13.61 2.58 -7.66
C ASP A 192 -12.11 2.60 -7.36
N VAL A 193 -11.64 1.58 -6.67
CA VAL A 193 -10.27 1.47 -6.17
C VAL A 193 -9.46 0.60 -7.13
N GLU A 194 -8.40 1.18 -7.70
CA GLU A 194 -7.56 0.47 -8.67
C GLU A 194 -6.92 -0.79 -8.06
N VAL A 195 -6.77 -1.83 -8.88
CA VAL A 195 -6.06 -3.07 -8.52
C VAL A 195 -4.63 -2.75 -8.13
N CYS A 196 -4.19 -3.24 -6.97
CA CYS A 196 -2.91 -2.89 -6.36
C CYS A 196 -2.19 -4.14 -5.83
N ALA A 197 -0.96 -4.35 -6.26
CA ALA A 197 0.00 -5.25 -5.62
C ALA A 197 0.95 -4.43 -4.71
N ASP A 198 1.72 -5.10 -3.86
CA ASP A 198 2.82 -4.55 -3.06
C ASP A 198 3.93 -5.60 -3.02
N LEU A 199 4.81 -5.54 -4.02
CA LEU A 199 5.89 -6.49 -4.19
C LEU A 199 7.11 -6.05 -3.36
N ALA A 200 7.43 -6.82 -2.35
CA ALA A 200 8.60 -6.59 -1.51
C ALA A 200 9.70 -7.60 -1.81
N ILE A 201 10.96 -7.15 -1.76
CA ILE A 201 12.13 -8.01 -1.88
C ILE A 201 13.07 -7.85 -0.69
N GLU A 202 13.49 -8.99 -0.13
CA GLU A 202 14.55 -9.09 0.88
C GLU A 202 15.74 -9.84 0.30
N LYS A 203 16.95 -9.47 0.71
CA LYS A 203 18.20 -10.12 0.34
C LYS A 203 19.02 -10.48 1.57
N LEU A 204 19.33 -11.75 1.70
CA LEU A 204 20.12 -12.30 2.78
C LEU A 204 21.41 -12.89 2.21
N VAL A 205 22.41 -13.03 3.05
CA VAL A 205 23.68 -13.71 2.76
C VAL A 205 24.10 -14.52 3.99
N ASN A 206 24.59 -15.72 3.78
CA ASN A 206 24.98 -16.63 4.86
C ASN A 206 26.27 -16.22 5.56
N ASP A 207 27.20 -15.53 4.86
CA ASP A 207 28.46 -15.02 5.40
C ASP A 207 28.72 -13.60 4.88
N THR A 208 28.88 -12.65 5.77
CA THR A 208 29.18 -11.25 5.45
C THR A 208 30.68 -10.96 5.31
N ASN A 209 31.56 -11.90 5.73
CA ASN A 209 33.01 -11.78 5.67
C ASN A 209 33.67 -13.04 5.07
N PRO A 210 33.26 -13.48 3.89
CA PRO A 210 33.76 -14.69 3.28
C PRO A 210 35.24 -14.53 2.89
N LYS A 211 35.95 -15.64 2.77
CA LYS A 211 37.31 -15.65 2.26
C LYS A 211 37.32 -15.59 0.73
N PHE A 212 38.36 -15.03 0.14
CA PHE A 212 38.62 -15.16 -1.27
C PHE A 212 38.65 -16.65 -1.67
N ASN A 213 38.10 -16.97 -2.85
CA ASN A 213 37.95 -18.32 -3.40
C ASN A 213 37.06 -19.26 -2.56
N SER A 214 36.24 -18.75 -1.65
CA SER A 214 35.19 -19.50 -0.93
C SER A 214 33.83 -19.35 -1.60
N LEU A 215 32.89 -20.21 -1.22
CA LEU A 215 31.50 -20.13 -1.63
C LEU A 215 30.69 -19.28 -0.66
N VAL A 216 29.81 -18.45 -1.19
CA VAL A 216 28.82 -17.66 -0.46
C VAL A 216 27.43 -17.91 -1.02
N GLU A 217 26.46 -18.01 -0.13
CA GLU A 217 25.04 -18.24 -0.47
C GLU A 217 24.22 -16.99 -0.25
N TRP A 218 23.53 -16.54 -1.33
CA TRP A 218 22.58 -15.45 -1.31
C TRP A 218 21.17 -16.00 -1.35
N THR A 219 20.28 -15.49 -0.51
CA THR A 219 18.86 -15.81 -0.54
C THR A 219 18.07 -14.57 -0.90
N LEU A 220 17.30 -14.64 -1.98
CA LEU A 220 16.29 -13.68 -2.37
C LEU A 220 14.94 -14.16 -1.85
N ARG A 221 14.25 -13.34 -1.07
CA ARG A 221 12.90 -13.60 -0.60
C ARG A 221 11.98 -12.53 -1.16
N VAL A 222 10.92 -12.93 -1.87
CA VAL A 222 9.95 -12.03 -2.48
C VAL A 222 8.57 -12.29 -1.92
N THR A 223 7.85 -11.22 -1.58
CA THR A 223 6.52 -11.29 -0.99
C THR A 223 5.59 -10.31 -1.68
N ASN A 224 4.33 -10.68 -1.89
CA ASN A 224 3.28 -9.75 -2.26
C ASN A 224 2.47 -9.38 -1.01
N ASN A 225 2.69 -8.18 -0.46
CA ASN A 225 1.96 -7.64 0.70
C ASN A 225 0.66 -6.92 0.30
N GLY A 226 0.41 -6.75 -1.01
CA GLY A 226 -0.76 -6.06 -1.53
C GLY A 226 -2.03 -6.90 -1.48
N PRO A 227 -3.20 -6.26 -1.59
CA PRO A 227 -4.49 -6.95 -1.52
C PRO A 227 -4.74 -7.86 -2.72
N ASP A 228 -4.18 -7.54 -3.88
CA ASP A 228 -4.44 -8.26 -5.12
C ASP A 228 -3.28 -9.17 -5.52
N THR A 229 -3.57 -10.07 -6.44
CA THR A 229 -2.58 -10.97 -7.01
C THR A 229 -1.63 -10.22 -7.93
N ALA A 230 -0.33 -10.35 -7.72
CA ALA A 230 0.69 -9.92 -8.67
C ALA A 230 0.96 -11.00 -9.73
N THR A 231 1.04 -10.60 -11.00
CA THR A 231 1.35 -11.46 -12.15
C THR A 231 2.59 -10.97 -12.90
N GLY A 232 3.20 -11.85 -13.69
CA GLY A 232 4.42 -11.50 -14.43
C GLY A 232 5.57 -11.05 -13.54
N VAL A 233 5.60 -11.49 -12.27
CA VAL A 233 6.60 -11.06 -11.29
C VAL A 233 7.98 -11.55 -11.68
N VAL A 234 8.92 -10.62 -11.74
CA VAL A 234 10.31 -10.86 -12.10
C VAL A 234 11.23 -10.14 -11.12
N VAL A 235 12.30 -10.82 -10.72
CA VAL A 235 13.42 -10.26 -9.97
C VAL A 235 14.61 -10.13 -10.91
N CYS A 236 15.27 -8.97 -10.88
CA CYS A 236 16.59 -8.75 -11.49
C CYS A 236 17.63 -8.72 -10.35
N ASP A 237 18.61 -9.62 -10.41
CA ASP A 237 19.74 -9.68 -9.48
C ASP A 237 21.04 -9.81 -10.28
N ILE A 238 21.62 -8.67 -10.61
CA ILE A 238 22.88 -8.61 -11.35
C ILE A 238 24.02 -8.68 -10.35
N LEU A 239 24.68 -9.84 -10.31
CA LEU A 239 25.84 -10.06 -9.44
C LEU A 239 26.95 -9.05 -9.75
N PRO A 240 27.57 -8.44 -8.73
CA PRO A 240 28.71 -7.53 -8.94
C PRO A 240 29.93 -8.29 -9.45
N GLU A 241 30.86 -7.55 -10.08
CA GLU A 241 32.19 -8.08 -10.39
C GLU A 241 32.83 -8.66 -9.12
N GLY A 242 33.33 -9.90 -9.21
CA GLY A 242 33.91 -10.61 -8.08
C GLY A 242 32.99 -11.65 -7.44
N LEU A 243 31.76 -11.79 -7.90
CA LEU A 243 30.88 -12.91 -7.58
C LEU A 243 30.54 -13.70 -8.85
N ILE A 244 30.82 -14.98 -8.86
CA ILE A 244 30.57 -15.88 -9.99
C ILE A 244 29.53 -16.90 -9.56
N SER A 245 28.32 -16.86 -10.16
CA SER A 245 27.30 -17.90 -9.92
C SER A 245 27.80 -19.26 -10.44
N ILE A 246 27.70 -20.28 -9.58
CA ILE A 246 28.16 -21.63 -9.94
C ILE A 246 27.02 -22.54 -10.40
N ASP A 247 25.78 -22.25 -10.05
CA ASP A 247 24.62 -23.12 -10.30
C ASP A 247 23.82 -22.74 -11.56
N LYS A 248 24.13 -21.60 -12.20
CA LYS A 248 23.41 -21.07 -13.36
C LYS A 248 21.89 -20.94 -13.19
N SER A 249 21.39 -21.05 -11.96
CA SER A 249 19.98 -21.01 -11.63
C SER A 249 19.35 -19.63 -11.92
N CYS A 250 20.20 -18.60 -11.98
CA CYS A 250 19.77 -17.24 -12.28
C CYS A 250 20.80 -16.53 -13.15
N ASN A 251 20.47 -16.25 -14.40
CA ASN A 251 21.26 -15.42 -15.32
C ASN A 251 21.02 -13.92 -15.05
N GLY A 252 20.99 -13.52 -13.78
CA GLY A 252 20.63 -12.16 -13.36
C GLY A 252 19.12 -11.88 -13.40
N ARG A 253 18.29 -12.89 -13.69
CA ARG A 253 16.83 -12.72 -13.78
C ARG A 253 16.09 -13.97 -13.29
N TRP A 254 15.25 -13.80 -12.29
CA TRP A 254 14.38 -14.84 -11.74
C TRP A 254 12.92 -14.57 -12.12
N ASN A 255 12.32 -15.44 -12.92
CA ASN A 255 10.89 -15.40 -13.25
C ASN A 255 10.10 -16.06 -12.12
N VAL A 256 9.55 -15.26 -11.23
CA VAL A 256 8.74 -15.70 -10.08
C VAL A 256 7.34 -16.11 -10.53
N GLY A 257 6.79 -15.42 -11.55
CA GLY A 257 5.49 -15.65 -12.17
C GLY A 257 4.35 -14.99 -11.38
N LYS A 258 3.50 -15.77 -10.71
CA LYS A 258 2.35 -15.28 -9.95
C LYS A 258 2.64 -15.33 -8.44
N LEU A 259 2.24 -14.26 -7.72
CA LEU A 259 2.22 -14.18 -6.26
C LEU A 259 0.82 -13.71 -5.81
N ILE A 260 0.10 -14.54 -5.08
CA ILE A 260 -1.16 -14.13 -4.46
C ILE A 260 -0.87 -13.28 -3.20
N ASN A 261 -1.90 -12.61 -2.68
CA ASN A 261 -1.80 -11.83 -1.43
C ASN A 261 -1.10 -12.62 -0.33
N ASN A 262 -0.15 -12.01 0.36
CA ASN A 262 0.69 -12.58 1.43
C ASN A 262 1.52 -13.83 1.02
N GLN A 263 1.65 -14.12 -0.25
CA GLN A 263 2.49 -15.22 -0.72
C GLN A 263 3.95 -14.79 -0.77
N THR A 264 4.82 -15.65 -0.26
CA THR A 264 6.27 -15.52 -0.32
C THR A 264 6.87 -16.65 -1.16
N LYS A 265 7.92 -16.33 -1.94
CA LYS A 265 8.79 -17.29 -2.62
C LYS A 265 10.24 -16.93 -2.38
N GLU A 266 11.11 -17.95 -2.43
CA GLU A 266 12.56 -17.81 -2.20
C GLU A 266 13.35 -18.40 -3.36
N LEU A 267 14.52 -17.80 -3.61
CA LEU A 267 15.55 -18.30 -4.51
C LEU A 267 16.90 -18.21 -3.81
N THR A 268 17.65 -19.31 -3.82
CA THR A 268 19.03 -19.35 -3.36
C THR A 268 19.97 -19.34 -4.53
N ILE A 269 21.03 -18.50 -4.46
CA ILE A 269 22.08 -18.36 -5.47
C ILE A 269 23.44 -18.59 -4.80
N ILE A 270 24.17 -19.60 -5.26
CA ILE A 270 25.51 -19.91 -4.75
C ILE A 270 26.54 -19.27 -5.65
N CYS A 271 27.44 -18.48 -5.05
CA CYS A 271 28.47 -17.75 -5.77
C CYS A 271 29.87 -18.11 -5.24
N LEU A 272 30.83 -18.19 -6.17
CA LEU A 272 32.25 -18.18 -5.85
C LEU A 272 32.71 -16.74 -5.66
N VAL A 273 33.42 -16.45 -4.57
CA VAL A 273 34.03 -15.16 -4.28
C VAL A 273 35.38 -15.07 -5.02
N ASN A 274 35.46 -14.22 -6.03
CA ASN A 274 36.61 -14.09 -6.94
C ASN A 274 37.28 -12.71 -6.90
N LYS A 275 36.94 -11.87 -5.93
CA LYS A 275 37.54 -10.55 -5.72
C LYS A 275 37.53 -10.21 -4.24
N THR A 276 38.53 -9.47 -3.77
CA THR A 276 38.65 -8.95 -2.40
C THR A 276 38.04 -7.56 -2.27
N GLY A 277 37.84 -7.08 -1.03
CA GLY A 277 37.22 -5.81 -0.71
C GLY A 277 35.69 -5.91 -0.58
N LYS A 278 35.04 -4.75 -0.63
CA LYS A 278 33.58 -4.65 -0.47
C LYS A 278 32.86 -4.98 -1.78
N LEU A 279 32.04 -6.02 -1.77
CA LEU A 279 31.16 -6.41 -2.88
C LEU A 279 29.71 -6.12 -2.48
N VAL A 280 29.01 -5.30 -3.29
CA VAL A 280 27.61 -4.93 -3.05
C VAL A 280 26.76 -5.60 -4.10
N ASN A 281 25.82 -6.44 -3.68
CA ASN A 281 24.85 -7.08 -4.56
C ASN A 281 23.48 -6.40 -4.41
N ILE A 282 22.89 -5.96 -5.54
CA ILE A 282 21.64 -5.21 -5.62
C ILE A 282 20.63 -6.08 -6.39
N ALA A 283 19.39 -6.11 -5.89
CA ALA A 283 18.29 -6.76 -6.59
C ALA A 283 17.06 -5.86 -6.58
N ASP A 284 16.26 -5.96 -7.64
CA ASP A 284 14.97 -5.30 -7.78
C ASP A 284 13.88 -6.29 -8.20
N ILE A 285 12.61 -5.94 -7.91
CA ILE A 285 11.43 -6.72 -8.26
C ILE A 285 10.40 -5.85 -8.97
N ALA A 286 9.70 -6.42 -9.95
CA ALA A 286 8.58 -5.79 -10.66
C ALA A 286 7.53 -6.82 -11.07
N GLY A 287 6.29 -6.39 -11.29
CA GLY A 287 5.16 -7.16 -11.80
C GLY A 287 4.37 -6.39 -12.84
N ASN A 288 3.22 -6.94 -13.25
CA ASN A 288 2.35 -6.31 -14.25
C ASN A 288 1.38 -5.30 -13.61
N GLU A 289 0.92 -5.58 -12.38
CA GLU A 289 -0.05 -4.76 -11.66
C GLU A 289 0.63 -3.52 -11.08
N TYR A 290 -0.18 -2.47 -10.85
CA TYR A 290 0.28 -1.29 -10.13
C TYR A 290 0.79 -1.70 -8.74
N ASP A 291 1.99 -1.27 -8.40
CA ASP A 291 2.59 -1.51 -7.09
C ASP A 291 2.40 -0.27 -6.21
N CYS A 292 1.63 -0.44 -5.14
CA CYS A 292 1.27 0.68 -4.27
C CYS A 292 2.36 1.08 -3.28
N ASN A 293 3.50 0.39 -3.25
CA ASN A 293 4.63 0.72 -2.37
C ASN A 293 5.98 0.42 -3.02
N LEU A 294 6.42 1.23 -3.93
CA LEU A 294 7.70 1.04 -4.63
C LEU A 294 8.95 1.17 -3.74
N THR A 295 8.82 1.54 -2.47
CA THR A 295 9.97 1.74 -1.57
C THR A 295 10.64 0.45 -1.11
N ASN A 296 9.95 -0.69 -1.23
CA ASN A 296 10.42 -2.03 -0.85
C ASN A 296 10.77 -2.93 -2.05
N ASN A 297 10.77 -2.35 -3.28
CA ASN A 297 11.04 -3.08 -4.52
C ASN A 297 12.53 -3.21 -4.85
N ILE A 298 13.40 -2.54 -4.12
CA ILE A 298 14.84 -2.56 -4.34
C ILE A 298 15.55 -2.85 -3.01
N VAL A 299 16.51 -3.77 -3.06
CA VAL A 299 17.32 -4.14 -1.90
C VAL A 299 18.79 -4.28 -2.28
N ASN A 300 19.67 -3.90 -1.37
CA ASN A 300 21.10 -4.18 -1.47
C ASN A 300 21.62 -4.88 -0.23
N LYS A 301 22.67 -5.69 -0.42
CA LYS A 301 23.41 -6.33 0.66
C LYS A 301 24.88 -6.41 0.25
N SER A 302 25.79 -6.21 1.20
CA SER A 302 27.22 -6.27 0.94
C SER A 302 27.90 -7.36 1.77
N ILE A 303 29.00 -7.86 1.21
CA ILE A 303 29.99 -8.68 1.90
C ILE A 303 31.32 -7.93 1.89
N GLU A 304 32.19 -8.21 2.86
CA GLU A 304 33.54 -7.68 2.95
C GLU A 304 34.55 -8.82 2.87
N VAL A 305 35.33 -8.87 1.81
CA VAL A 305 36.30 -9.94 1.58
C VAL A 305 37.69 -9.42 1.96
N ALA A 306 38.30 -10.03 2.96
CA ALA A 306 39.64 -9.64 3.40
C ALA A 306 40.67 -9.81 2.29
N GLN A 307 41.70 -8.96 2.31
CA GLN A 307 42.84 -9.09 1.39
C GLN A 307 43.43 -10.51 1.47
N SER A 308 43.81 -11.06 0.32
CA SER A 308 44.30 -12.42 0.19
C SER A 308 45.50 -12.47 -0.76
N ALA A 309 46.56 -13.11 -0.33
CA ALA A 309 47.74 -13.43 -1.15
C ALA A 309 47.96 -14.94 -1.19
N ASP A 310 48.58 -15.42 -2.24
CA ASP A 310 48.98 -16.82 -2.44
C ASP A 310 50.48 -16.88 -2.78
N LEU A 311 51.28 -17.04 -1.71
CA LEU A 311 52.73 -17.06 -1.85
C LEU A 311 53.22 -18.47 -2.17
N PHE A 312 54.02 -18.52 -3.22
CA PHE A 312 54.59 -19.74 -3.71
C PHE A 312 56.13 -19.60 -3.86
N VAL A 313 56.94 -20.60 -3.44
CA VAL A 313 58.38 -20.58 -3.55
C VAL A 313 58.90 -21.72 -4.39
N LYS A 314 59.89 -21.43 -5.26
CA LYS A 314 60.67 -22.45 -5.99
C LYS A 314 62.14 -22.23 -5.73
N LYS A 315 62.89 -23.33 -5.67
CA LYS A 315 64.33 -23.31 -5.43
C LYS A 315 65.08 -24.15 -6.45
N TYR A 316 66.14 -23.60 -6.97
CA TYR A 316 66.96 -24.21 -8.00
C TYR A 316 68.46 -24.12 -7.60
N VAL A 317 69.26 -25.05 -8.09
CA VAL A 317 70.72 -25.01 -8.02
C VAL A 317 71.28 -25.14 -9.45
N ASN A 318 72.33 -24.36 -9.78
CA ASN A 318 72.90 -24.36 -11.10
C ASN A 318 73.73 -25.64 -11.41
N ASN A 319 74.26 -26.31 -10.40
CA ASN A 319 75.02 -27.58 -10.54
C ASN A 319 74.58 -28.56 -9.42
N THR A 320 74.04 -29.71 -9.78
CA THR A 320 73.55 -30.76 -8.81
C THR A 320 74.64 -31.75 -8.44
N SER A 321 75.81 -31.70 -9.06
CA SER A 321 76.96 -32.60 -8.81
C SER A 321 78.26 -31.78 -8.82
N PRO A 322 78.42 -30.80 -7.93
CA PRO A 322 79.60 -29.95 -7.92
C PRO A 322 80.82 -30.65 -7.30
N ASP A 323 82.02 -30.22 -7.71
CA ASP A 323 83.28 -30.63 -7.09
C ASP A 323 83.49 -29.92 -5.75
N PHE A 324 84.26 -30.58 -4.86
CA PHE A 324 84.65 -29.97 -3.60
C PHE A 324 85.45 -28.67 -3.84
N GLY A 325 84.99 -27.58 -3.24
CA GLY A 325 85.58 -26.25 -3.38
C GLY A 325 84.99 -25.47 -4.56
N GLU A 326 84.11 -26.02 -5.40
CA GLU A 326 83.41 -25.30 -6.45
C GLU A 326 82.42 -24.24 -5.86
N ILE A 327 82.23 -23.15 -6.60
CA ILE A 327 81.23 -22.13 -6.29
C ILE A 327 79.95 -22.46 -7.04
N ILE A 328 78.86 -22.76 -6.33
CA ILE A 328 77.55 -23.02 -6.86
C ILE A 328 76.64 -21.84 -6.57
N LYS A 329 75.55 -21.78 -7.37
CA LYS A 329 74.48 -20.76 -7.23
C LYS A 329 73.16 -21.42 -6.89
N TRP A 330 72.55 -21.09 -5.76
CA TRP A 330 71.20 -21.33 -5.46
C TRP A 330 70.36 -20.15 -5.94
N SER A 331 69.21 -20.43 -6.58
CA SER A 331 68.22 -19.40 -6.95
C SER A 331 66.90 -19.73 -6.28
N VAL A 332 66.40 -18.82 -5.46
CA VAL A 332 65.12 -18.93 -4.77
C VAL A 332 64.19 -17.89 -5.41
N VAL A 333 63.09 -18.37 -5.97
CA VAL A 333 62.06 -17.55 -6.61
C VAL A 333 60.83 -17.61 -5.74
N VAL A 334 60.32 -16.45 -5.36
CA VAL A 334 59.04 -16.30 -4.65
C VAL A 334 58.06 -15.59 -5.55
N SER A 335 56.85 -16.13 -5.66
CA SER A 335 55.76 -15.62 -6.50
C SER A 335 54.53 -15.33 -5.62
N ASN A 336 53.73 -14.36 -6.03
CA ASN A 336 52.40 -14.11 -5.45
C ASN A 336 51.32 -14.39 -6.53
N ASN A 337 50.64 -15.53 -6.43
CA ASN A 337 49.52 -15.92 -7.30
C ASN A 337 48.15 -15.46 -6.75
N GLY A 338 48.13 -14.71 -5.64
CA GLY A 338 46.92 -14.20 -5.03
C GLY A 338 46.42 -12.92 -5.68
N PRO A 339 45.20 -12.50 -5.38
CA PRO A 339 44.59 -11.32 -5.95
C PRO A 339 45.13 -10.01 -5.39
N ASP A 340 45.76 -10.00 -4.21
CA ASP A 340 46.25 -8.78 -3.55
C ASP A 340 47.74 -8.78 -3.32
N ILE A 341 48.28 -7.61 -3.01
CA ILE A 341 49.67 -7.41 -2.64
C ILE A 341 49.95 -8.16 -1.33
N ALA A 342 50.95 -9.06 -1.37
CA ALA A 342 51.51 -9.62 -0.13
C ALA A 342 52.49 -8.61 0.50
N THR A 343 52.38 -8.37 1.78
CA THR A 343 53.27 -7.46 2.53
C THR A 343 54.08 -8.21 3.58
N ASN A 344 55.24 -7.68 3.92
CA ASN A 344 56.17 -8.29 4.90
C ASN A 344 56.49 -9.74 4.56
N VAL A 345 56.77 -10.02 3.30
CA VAL A 345 57.05 -11.38 2.83
C VAL A 345 58.43 -11.79 3.33
N GLN A 346 58.49 -12.98 3.96
CA GLN A 346 59.73 -13.56 4.47
C GLN A 346 59.93 -14.94 3.85
N VAL A 347 61.08 -15.17 3.28
CA VAL A 347 61.52 -16.47 2.79
C VAL A 347 62.64 -16.93 3.65
N ASN A 348 62.55 -18.13 4.22
CA ASN A 348 63.62 -18.68 5.05
C ASN A 348 64.48 -19.63 4.21
N ASP A 349 65.74 -19.31 4.03
CA ASP A 349 66.74 -20.10 3.33
C ASP A 349 68.09 -20.02 4.10
N LEU A 350 68.20 -20.81 5.15
CA LEU A 350 69.43 -20.94 5.91
C LEU A 350 70.36 -21.99 5.27
N LEU A 351 71.57 -21.57 4.91
CA LEU A 351 72.54 -22.43 4.26
C LEU A 351 72.95 -23.60 5.17
N ASP A 352 73.07 -24.80 4.56
CA ASP A 352 73.65 -25.99 5.19
C ASP A 352 75.11 -25.74 5.60
N ASP A 353 75.58 -26.40 6.67
CA ASP A 353 76.93 -26.29 7.19
C ASP A 353 78.00 -26.73 6.18
N GLY A 354 77.64 -27.50 5.19
CA GLY A 354 78.48 -27.89 4.06
C GLY A 354 78.68 -26.83 2.99
N LEU A 355 78.07 -25.62 3.16
CA LEU A 355 78.10 -24.52 2.20
C LEU A 355 78.68 -23.29 2.89
N ILE A 356 79.76 -22.72 2.30
CA ILE A 356 80.35 -21.43 2.78
C ILE A 356 79.76 -20.32 1.94
N PHE A 357 79.04 -19.35 2.56
CA PHE A 357 78.50 -18.15 1.88
C PHE A 357 79.62 -17.35 1.21
N VAL A 358 79.38 -16.95 -0.04
CA VAL A 358 80.30 -16.08 -0.85
C VAL A 358 79.71 -14.71 -1.08
N LYS A 359 78.52 -14.67 -1.63
CA LYS A 359 77.73 -13.44 -1.90
C LYS A 359 76.27 -13.78 -2.18
N SER A 360 75.44 -12.81 -2.08
CA SER A 360 74.07 -12.90 -2.54
C SER A 360 73.69 -11.69 -3.41
N SER A 361 72.64 -11.83 -4.21
CA SER A 361 71.97 -10.77 -4.92
C SER A 361 70.51 -11.06 -5.01
N SER A 362 69.66 -10.07 -4.79
CA SER A 362 68.19 -10.18 -4.92
C SER A 362 67.64 -9.15 -5.90
N THR A 363 66.55 -9.45 -6.58
CA THR A 363 65.83 -8.50 -7.42
C THR A 363 65.15 -7.44 -6.55
N LYS A 364 64.69 -7.85 -5.33
CA LYS A 364 64.04 -6.99 -4.36
C LYS A 364 64.28 -7.49 -2.93
N GLY A 365 64.32 -6.55 -1.97
CA GLY A 365 64.48 -6.87 -0.54
C GLY A 365 65.90 -7.22 -0.13
N ASN A 366 66.09 -7.69 1.12
CA ASN A 366 67.38 -7.93 1.75
C ASN A 366 67.47 -9.38 2.28
N TYR A 367 68.59 -10.02 2.02
CA TYR A 367 68.89 -11.35 2.60
C TYR A 367 69.93 -11.22 3.73
N ASP A 368 69.58 -11.71 4.92
CA ASP A 368 70.49 -11.84 6.06
C ASP A 368 71.03 -13.27 6.07
N VAL A 369 72.31 -13.42 5.78
CA VAL A 369 72.96 -14.73 5.72
C VAL A 369 73.05 -15.43 7.08
N LYS A 370 73.00 -14.65 8.21
CA LYS A 370 73.13 -15.24 9.57
C LYS A 370 71.82 -15.91 10.00
N SER A 371 70.69 -15.29 9.72
CA SER A 371 69.37 -15.82 10.01
C SER A 371 68.81 -16.66 8.89
N GLY A 372 69.35 -16.57 7.65
CA GLY A 372 68.80 -17.18 6.45
C GLY A 372 67.49 -16.55 5.96
N ILE A 373 67.12 -15.36 6.48
CA ILE A 373 65.84 -14.73 6.15
C ILE A 373 66.05 -13.74 4.96
N TRP A 374 65.27 -13.91 3.90
CA TRP A 374 65.11 -12.94 2.84
C TRP A 374 63.80 -12.18 3.07
N THR A 375 63.86 -10.90 3.30
CA THR A 375 62.71 -10.03 3.59
C THR A 375 62.40 -9.16 2.35
N ILE A 376 61.12 -9.15 1.93
CA ILE A 376 60.58 -8.35 0.84
C ILE A 376 59.42 -7.54 1.40
N ASP A 377 59.45 -6.21 1.32
CA ASP A 377 58.41 -5.33 1.90
C ASP A 377 57.04 -5.58 1.28
N SER A 378 57.02 -5.80 -0.04
CA SER A 378 55.78 -6.07 -0.80
C SER A 378 56.01 -6.87 -2.06
N LEU A 379 55.09 -7.79 -2.41
CA LEU A 379 55.09 -8.56 -3.64
C LEU A 379 53.69 -8.42 -4.28
N ALA A 380 53.67 -7.80 -5.47
CA ALA A 380 52.43 -7.55 -6.18
C ALA A 380 51.85 -8.86 -6.74
N PRO A 381 50.52 -8.89 -7.01
CA PRO A 381 49.87 -10.02 -7.70
C PRO A 381 50.61 -10.34 -9.05
N GLU A 382 50.71 -11.63 -9.34
CA GLU A 382 51.28 -12.16 -10.59
C GLU A 382 52.74 -11.71 -10.84
N THR A 383 53.51 -11.40 -9.79
CA THR A 383 54.92 -11.03 -9.88
C THR A 383 55.81 -12.01 -9.14
N ASP A 384 57.06 -12.08 -9.62
CA ASP A 384 58.13 -12.92 -9.06
C ASP A 384 59.31 -12.07 -8.60
N GLU A 385 59.93 -12.47 -7.51
CA GLU A 385 61.20 -11.93 -7.05
C GLU A 385 62.22 -13.08 -6.87
N THR A 386 63.50 -12.81 -7.15
CA THR A 386 64.53 -13.84 -7.13
C THR A 386 65.70 -13.45 -6.23
N LEU A 387 66.05 -14.37 -5.33
CA LEU A 387 67.27 -14.34 -4.55
C LEU A 387 68.30 -15.32 -5.14
N ASN A 388 69.49 -14.84 -5.46
CA ASN A 388 70.62 -15.70 -5.84
C ASN A 388 71.65 -15.73 -4.70
N ILE A 389 72.00 -16.91 -4.22
CA ILE A 389 73.00 -17.14 -3.18
C ILE A 389 74.13 -17.92 -3.76
N TYR A 390 75.32 -17.39 -3.71
CA TYR A 390 76.54 -18.04 -4.18
C TYR A 390 77.27 -18.63 -2.99
N CYS A 391 77.59 -19.95 -3.06
CA CYS A 391 78.22 -20.68 -1.97
C CYS A 391 79.38 -21.53 -2.49
N LYS A 392 80.42 -21.65 -1.70
CA LYS A 392 81.51 -22.61 -1.91
C LYS A 392 81.17 -23.94 -1.25
N VAL A 393 81.29 -25.06 -2.00
CA VAL A 393 81.09 -26.41 -1.47
C VAL A 393 82.21 -26.78 -0.56
N ASN A 394 81.91 -27.09 0.72
CA ASN A 394 82.92 -27.38 1.76
C ASN A 394 82.67 -28.75 2.45
N LYS A 395 81.85 -29.62 1.85
CA LYS A 395 81.51 -30.95 2.38
C LYS A 395 81.42 -31.94 1.25
N ILE A 396 81.83 -33.18 1.48
CA ILE A 396 81.67 -34.27 0.50
C ILE A 396 80.38 -35.01 0.81
N GLY A 397 79.69 -35.49 -0.21
CA GLY A 397 78.42 -36.23 -0.08
C GLY A 397 77.21 -35.35 -0.35
N LYS A 398 76.03 -35.82 0.01
CA LYS A 398 74.77 -35.10 -0.25
C LYS A 398 74.59 -33.92 0.67
N ILE A 399 74.42 -32.74 0.12
CA ILE A 399 74.07 -31.49 0.78
C ILE A 399 72.61 -31.16 0.49
N LEU A 400 71.81 -30.92 1.50
CA LEU A 400 70.43 -30.54 1.39
C LEU A 400 70.25 -29.11 1.91
N ASN A 401 69.91 -28.18 1.03
CA ASN A 401 69.60 -26.83 1.43
C ASN A 401 68.07 -26.65 1.37
N PHE A 402 67.46 -26.64 2.59
CA PHE A 402 66.03 -26.43 2.76
C PHE A 402 65.70 -24.92 2.80
N GLY A 403 64.66 -24.48 2.13
CA GLY A 403 64.14 -23.11 2.14
C GLY A 403 62.67 -23.10 2.48
#